data_fcc65e71f36c5d767cd3d88fa4a4368e
#
_entry.id   fcc65e71f36c5d767cd3d88fa4a4368e
#
_cell.length_a   1.000
_cell.length_b   1.000
_cell.length_c   1.000
_cell.angle_alpha   90.00
_cell.angle_beta   90.00
_cell.angle_gamma   90.00
#
_symmetry.space_group_name_H-M   'P 1'
#
loop_
_entity.id
_entity.type
_entity.pdbx_description
1 polymer ?
#
loop_
_entity_poly.entity_id
_entity_poly.type
_entity_poly.pdbx_seq_one_letter_code
_entity_poly.pdbx_strand_id
1 'polypeptide(L)'
;MKKLAIAVSLVLAACASPTPAPITQGTQPSSAAENSAQTGTLTQAEIDARALAAQNQANQSDLAAQARDLHSVYFDYGTTEIKPEYNTVIQQQADFVKSHPGDVVTLEGNTDERGSDEYNLALGETRAGAVRKAMALMGIAESRMKTASFGEEKPRLTCHEESCWKENRRVDFNHLSVH
;
A
#
# COMPACT_ATOMS: atom_id res chain seq x y z
N MET A 1 -7.64 39.73 -30.15
CA MET A 1 -7.40 39.16 -31.51
C MET A 1 -5.89 39.00 -31.69
N LYS A 2 -5.33 37.84 -31.41
CA LYS A 2 -3.98 37.42 -31.87
C LYS A 2 -4.02 35.91 -31.93
N LYS A 3 -4.12 35.38 -33.15
CA LYS A 3 -4.10 33.93 -33.45
C LYS A 3 -2.64 33.50 -33.50
N LEU A 4 -2.25 32.54 -32.66
CA LEU A 4 -0.94 31.91 -32.70
C LEU A 4 -1.11 30.53 -33.35
N ALA A 5 -0.59 30.38 -34.55
CA ALA A 5 -0.55 29.13 -35.28
C ALA A 5 0.69 28.34 -34.86
N ILE A 6 0.53 27.11 -34.34
CA ILE A 6 1.60 26.19 -34.05
C ILE A 6 1.68 25.17 -35.16
N ALA A 7 2.79 25.18 -35.90
CA ALA A 7 3.12 24.22 -36.94
C ALA A 7 3.58 22.90 -36.30
N VAL A 8 2.89 21.81 -36.67
CA VAL A 8 3.26 20.44 -36.30
C VAL A 8 4.21 19.90 -37.37
N SER A 9 5.48 19.71 -37.02
CA SER A 9 6.47 19.04 -37.86
C SER A 9 6.44 17.52 -37.61
N LEU A 10 6.03 16.80 -38.65
CA LEU A 10 5.99 15.33 -38.69
C LEU A 10 7.40 14.83 -39.09
N VAL A 11 8.11 14.15 -38.20
CA VAL A 11 9.36 13.45 -38.48
C VAL A 11 9.06 11.98 -38.68
N LEU A 12 9.18 11.50 -39.91
CA LEU A 12 9.17 10.08 -40.28
C LEU A 12 10.59 9.52 -40.03
N ALA A 13 10.75 8.60 -39.07
CA ALA A 13 11.95 7.80 -38.90
C ALA A 13 11.76 6.45 -39.61
N ALA A 14 12.55 6.21 -40.64
CA ALA A 14 12.59 4.97 -41.43
C ALA A 14 13.29 3.86 -40.60
N CYS A 15 12.63 2.70 -40.45
CA CYS A 15 13.24 1.47 -39.92
C CYS A 15 14.09 0.81 -41.02
N ALA A 16 15.41 0.75 -40.83
CA ALA A 16 16.31 -0.08 -41.62
C ALA A 16 16.57 -1.38 -40.85
N SER A 17 16.18 -2.51 -41.44
CA SER A 17 16.47 -3.85 -40.94
C SER A 17 17.91 -4.27 -41.32
N PRO A 18 18.72 -4.85 -40.41
CA PRO A 18 19.99 -5.47 -40.79
C PRO A 18 19.79 -6.89 -41.31
N THR A 19 20.41 -7.18 -42.45
CA THR A 19 20.54 -8.50 -43.08
C THR A 19 21.49 -9.40 -42.29
N PRO A 20 21.26 -10.75 -42.22
CA PRO A 20 22.18 -11.67 -41.55
C PRO A 20 23.38 -12.00 -42.46
N ALA A 21 24.59 -12.00 -41.87
CA ALA A 21 25.84 -12.44 -42.51
C ALA A 21 26.01 -13.98 -42.36
N PRO A 22 26.82 -14.64 -43.24
CA PRO A 22 26.89 -16.07 -43.37
C PRO A 22 27.75 -16.75 -42.30
N ILE A 23 27.34 -17.95 -41.92
CA ILE A 23 27.97 -18.84 -40.95
C ILE A 23 29.27 -19.41 -41.58
N THR A 24 30.40 -19.11 -40.94
CA THR A 24 31.64 -19.83 -41.21
C THR A 24 31.90 -20.84 -40.09
N GLN A 25 31.92 -22.14 -40.45
CA GLN A 25 32.34 -23.20 -39.56
C GLN A 25 33.84 -23.05 -39.24
N GLY A 26 34.17 -22.96 -37.97
CA GLY A 26 35.54 -23.00 -37.45
C GLY A 26 35.59 -23.89 -36.21
N THR A 27 36.13 -25.06 -36.43
CA THR A 27 36.83 -26.02 -35.56
C THR A 27 36.89 -25.71 -34.06
N GLN A 28 36.33 -26.64 -33.29
CA GLN A 28 36.45 -26.81 -31.86
C GLN A 28 37.88 -27.16 -31.43
N PRO A 29 38.37 -26.61 -30.32
CA PRO A 29 39.12 -27.41 -29.37
C PRO A 29 38.37 -27.45 -28.01
N SER A 30 38.12 -28.69 -27.62
CA SER A 30 37.80 -29.14 -26.30
C SER A 30 38.73 -28.53 -25.26
N SER A 31 38.19 -27.73 -24.34
CA SER A 31 38.82 -27.52 -23.04
C SER A 31 37.75 -27.65 -21.99
N ALA A 32 37.83 -28.70 -21.22
CA ALA A 32 37.12 -28.90 -19.99
C ALA A 32 37.44 -27.76 -19.06
N ALA A 33 36.46 -26.87 -18.86
CA ALA A 33 36.48 -25.92 -17.77
C ALA A 33 35.69 -26.53 -16.64
N GLU A 34 36.41 -26.98 -15.64
CA GLU A 34 35.91 -27.42 -14.35
C GLU A 34 34.98 -26.35 -13.77
N ASN A 35 33.73 -26.72 -13.64
CA ASN A 35 32.73 -25.99 -12.85
C ASN A 35 33.05 -26.24 -11.39
N SER A 36 34.08 -25.57 -10.85
CA SER A 36 34.30 -25.48 -9.41
C SER A 36 33.15 -24.70 -8.81
N ALA A 37 32.19 -25.44 -8.30
CA ALA A 37 31.24 -24.92 -7.33
C ALA A 37 32.05 -24.35 -6.16
N GLN A 38 32.31 -23.05 -6.19
CA GLN A 38 32.81 -22.32 -5.03
C GLN A 38 31.72 -22.34 -3.97
N THR A 39 31.74 -23.35 -3.13
CA THR A 39 31.12 -23.32 -1.81
C THR A 39 31.92 -22.32 -0.98
N GLY A 40 31.73 -21.03 -1.26
CA GLY A 40 32.33 -19.97 -0.48
C GLY A 40 31.74 -20.02 0.92
N THR A 41 32.51 -20.55 1.86
CA THR A 41 32.21 -20.42 3.29
C THR A 41 32.16 -18.91 3.59
N LEU A 42 30.95 -18.40 3.94
CA LEU A 42 30.78 -17.00 4.30
C LEU A 42 31.73 -16.65 5.43
N THR A 43 32.39 -15.52 5.31
CA THR A 43 33.25 -15.00 6.39
C THR A 43 32.36 -14.59 7.59
N GLN A 44 32.93 -14.58 8.80
CA GLN A 44 32.20 -14.14 9.99
C GLN A 44 31.66 -12.73 9.82
N ALA A 45 32.39 -11.84 9.15
CA ALA A 45 31.94 -10.48 8.88
C ALA A 45 30.69 -10.43 7.95
N GLU A 46 30.60 -11.32 6.96
CA GLU A 46 29.41 -11.44 6.09
C GLU A 46 28.20 -12.00 6.83
N ILE A 47 28.41 -12.94 7.75
CA ILE A 47 27.36 -13.48 8.61
C ILE A 47 26.84 -12.38 9.53
N ASP A 48 27.71 -11.61 10.19
CA ASP A 48 27.34 -10.53 11.11
C ASP A 48 26.62 -9.39 10.35
N ALA A 49 27.07 -9.04 9.16
CA ALA A 49 26.43 -8.04 8.30
C ALA A 49 25.01 -8.48 7.88
N ARG A 50 24.83 -9.77 7.54
CA ARG A 50 23.50 -10.33 7.21
C ARG A 50 22.57 -10.35 8.43
N ALA A 51 23.08 -10.72 9.61
CA ALA A 51 22.31 -10.71 10.83
C ALA A 51 21.83 -9.29 11.19
N LEU A 52 22.72 -8.30 11.08
CA LEU A 52 22.38 -6.89 11.30
C LEU A 52 21.36 -6.38 10.28
N ALA A 53 21.49 -6.73 9.01
CA ALA A 53 20.54 -6.36 7.97
C ALA A 53 19.15 -6.98 8.22
N ALA A 54 19.10 -8.26 8.61
CA ALA A 54 17.85 -8.95 8.95
C ALA A 54 17.18 -8.31 10.18
N GLN A 55 17.95 -7.93 11.20
CA GLN A 55 17.43 -7.27 12.39
C GLN A 55 16.89 -5.86 12.08
N ASN A 56 17.58 -5.09 11.24
CA ASN A 56 17.09 -3.80 10.78
C ASN A 56 15.81 -3.92 9.96
N GLN A 57 15.69 -4.94 9.13
CA GLN A 57 14.50 -5.22 8.35
C GLN A 57 13.32 -5.63 9.25
N ALA A 58 13.55 -6.45 10.28
CA ALA A 58 12.54 -6.79 11.28
C ALA A 58 12.07 -5.54 12.04
N ASN A 59 12.99 -4.70 12.52
CA ASN A 59 12.65 -3.45 13.21
C ASN A 59 11.85 -2.49 12.33
N GLN A 60 12.17 -2.39 11.02
CA GLN A 60 11.42 -1.57 10.08
C GLN A 60 10.01 -2.14 9.84
N SER A 61 9.85 -3.47 9.78
CA SER A 61 8.53 -4.10 9.65
C SER A 61 7.66 -3.87 10.88
N ASP A 62 8.23 -3.92 12.08
CA ASP A 62 7.52 -3.69 13.33
C ASP A 62 7.08 -2.22 13.47
N LEU A 63 7.95 -1.27 13.11
CA LEU A 63 7.61 0.16 13.07
C LEU A 63 6.51 0.45 12.04
N ALA A 64 6.56 -0.20 10.86
CA ALA A 64 5.53 -0.06 9.85
C ALA A 64 4.19 -0.68 10.29
N ALA A 65 4.23 -1.81 11.01
CA ALA A 65 3.03 -2.42 11.60
C ALA A 65 2.42 -1.51 12.67
N GLN A 66 3.22 -0.99 13.60
CA GLN A 66 2.76 -0.05 14.63
C GLN A 66 2.18 1.23 14.01
N ALA A 67 2.80 1.77 12.95
CA ALA A 67 2.26 2.92 12.23
C ALA A 67 0.90 2.64 11.59
N ARG A 68 0.68 1.43 11.06
CA ARG A 68 -0.62 0.99 10.51
C ARG A 68 -1.68 0.91 11.59
N ASP A 69 -1.34 0.32 12.74
CA ASP A 69 -2.25 0.18 13.88
C ASP A 69 -2.73 1.52 14.44
N LEU A 70 -1.89 2.56 14.34
CA LEU A 70 -2.24 3.92 14.77
C LEU A 70 -3.12 4.67 13.75
N HIS A 71 -3.24 4.18 12.52
CA HIS A 71 -3.99 4.85 11.43
C HIS A 71 -5.16 4.03 10.90
N SER A 72 -5.54 2.94 11.58
CA SER A 72 -6.62 2.07 11.10
C SER A 72 -7.45 1.52 12.26
N VAL A 73 -8.76 1.37 12.00
CA VAL A 73 -9.70 0.64 12.86
C VAL A 73 -10.14 -0.62 12.12
N TYR A 74 -9.95 -1.78 12.74
CA TYR A 74 -10.29 -3.07 12.12
C TYR A 74 -11.62 -3.62 12.63
N PHE A 75 -12.28 -4.40 11.77
CA PHE A 75 -13.62 -4.93 12.01
C PHE A 75 -13.66 -6.46 11.86
N ASP A 76 -14.57 -7.09 12.59
CA ASP A 76 -14.90 -8.49 12.37
C ASP A 76 -15.71 -8.68 11.08
N TYR A 77 -15.79 -9.92 10.62
CA TYR A 77 -16.53 -10.25 9.41
C TYR A 77 -17.98 -9.84 9.50
N GLY A 78 -18.46 -9.12 8.49
CA GLY A 78 -19.86 -8.69 8.37
C GLY A 78 -20.35 -7.70 9.43
N THR A 79 -19.46 -7.17 10.29
CA THR A 79 -19.85 -6.22 11.34
C THR A 79 -19.39 -4.80 11.05
N THR A 80 -20.06 -3.85 11.73
CA THR A 80 -19.74 -2.42 11.73
C THR A 80 -19.49 -1.90 13.14
N GLU A 81 -19.43 -2.79 14.13
CA GLU A 81 -19.18 -2.46 15.53
C GLU A 81 -17.69 -2.16 15.74
N ILE A 82 -17.41 -1.03 16.37
CA ILE A 82 -16.05 -0.63 16.75
C ILE A 82 -15.70 -1.36 18.04
N LYS A 83 -14.63 -2.15 18.02
CA LYS A 83 -14.14 -2.84 19.22
C LYS A 83 -13.53 -1.82 20.20
N PRO A 84 -13.67 -2.04 21.52
CA PRO A 84 -13.15 -1.12 22.52
C PRO A 84 -11.65 -0.82 22.43
N GLU A 85 -10.87 -1.77 21.93
CA GLU A 85 -9.42 -1.64 21.74
C GLU A 85 -9.04 -0.49 20.78
N TYR A 86 -9.92 -0.12 19.83
CA TYR A 86 -9.67 0.97 18.89
C TYR A 86 -10.08 2.35 19.42
N ASN A 87 -10.67 2.45 20.61
CA ASN A 87 -11.04 3.75 21.19
C ASN A 87 -9.82 4.66 21.35
N THR A 88 -8.67 4.10 21.71
CA THR A 88 -7.41 4.85 21.86
C THR A 88 -6.94 5.41 20.50
N VAL A 89 -7.01 4.61 19.45
CA VAL A 89 -6.65 5.05 18.08
C VAL A 89 -7.56 6.19 17.64
N ILE A 90 -8.88 6.02 17.79
CA ILE A 90 -9.87 7.05 17.41
C ILE A 90 -9.65 8.33 18.21
N GLN A 91 -9.34 8.23 19.52
CA GLN A 91 -9.04 9.38 20.36
C GLN A 91 -7.79 10.12 19.90
N GLN A 92 -6.71 9.40 19.58
CA GLN A 92 -5.47 10.00 19.07
C GLN A 92 -5.72 10.73 17.74
N GLN A 93 -6.48 10.15 16.83
CA GLN A 93 -6.85 10.77 15.56
C GLN A 93 -7.74 12.02 15.77
N ALA A 94 -8.68 11.96 16.71
CA ALA A 94 -9.50 13.09 17.07
C ALA A 94 -8.66 14.24 17.66
N ASP A 95 -7.69 13.94 18.53
CA ASP A 95 -6.80 14.94 19.13
C ASP A 95 -5.84 15.54 18.09
N PHE A 96 -5.40 14.74 17.12
CA PHE A 96 -4.64 15.24 15.98
C PHE A 96 -5.45 16.26 15.18
N VAL A 97 -6.69 15.93 14.78
CA VAL A 97 -7.58 16.86 14.06
C VAL A 97 -7.82 18.13 14.87
N LYS A 98 -8.00 18.06 16.21
CA LYS A 98 -8.18 19.23 17.07
C LYS A 98 -6.95 20.14 17.08
N SER A 99 -5.76 19.56 17.15
CA SER A 99 -4.49 20.30 17.19
C SER A 99 -4.09 20.92 15.85
N HIS A 100 -4.69 20.47 14.74
CA HIS A 100 -4.43 20.95 13.38
C HIS A 100 -5.69 21.58 12.76
N PRO A 101 -6.00 22.88 13.02
CA PRO A 101 -7.27 23.48 12.61
C PRO A 101 -7.58 23.47 11.12
N GLY A 102 -6.56 23.37 10.26
CA GLY A 102 -6.71 23.26 8.79
C GLY A 102 -6.93 21.83 8.27
N ASP A 103 -6.75 20.83 9.13
CA ASP A 103 -6.84 19.43 8.69
C ASP A 103 -8.28 18.97 8.46
N VAL A 104 -8.49 18.18 7.42
CA VAL A 104 -9.74 17.46 7.12
C VAL A 104 -9.40 16.00 6.94
N VAL A 105 -9.94 15.14 7.79
CA VAL A 105 -9.71 13.70 7.73
C VAL A 105 -10.75 13.03 6.84
N THR A 106 -10.29 12.18 5.92
CA THR A 106 -11.14 11.26 5.16
C THR A 106 -11.07 9.87 5.80
N LEU A 107 -12.21 9.33 6.17
CA LEU A 107 -12.38 7.99 6.73
C LEU A 107 -12.66 7.03 5.58
N GLU A 108 -11.67 6.19 5.24
CA GLU A 108 -11.71 5.31 4.08
C GLU A 108 -12.13 3.89 4.51
N GLY A 109 -13.36 3.50 4.18
CA GLY A 109 -13.92 2.19 4.52
C GLY A 109 -13.53 1.11 3.52
N ASN A 110 -12.95 0.01 4.02
CA ASN A 110 -12.51 -1.12 3.24
C ASN A 110 -13.13 -2.42 3.78
N THR A 111 -13.29 -3.41 2.89
CA THR A 111 -13.79 -4.75 3.22
C THR A 111 -12.82 -5.82 2.75
N ASP A 112 -13.09 -7.07 3.09
CA ASP A 112 -12.48 -8.20 2.41
C ASP A 112 -13.26 -8.51 1.10
N GLU A 113 -12.73 -9.43 0.29
CA GLU A 113 -13.23 -9.78 -1.04
C GLU A 113 -14.54 -10.61 -1.06
N ARG A 114 -15.09 -10.97 0.11
CA ARG A 114 -16.27 -11.84 0.20
C ARG A 114 -17.55 -11.02 0.14
N GLY A 115 -18.40 -11.35 -0.82
CA GLY A 115 -19.66 -10.66 -1.05
C GLY A 115 -19.81 -10.12 -2.46
N SER A 116 -20.80 -9.25 -2.70
CA SER A 116 -20.88 -8.49 -3.95
C SER A 116 -20.23 -7.11 -3.77
N ASP A 117 -19.80 -6.50 -4.87
CA ASP A 117 -19.18 -5.16 -4.88
C ASP A 117 -20.09 -4.14 -4.21
N GLU A 118 -21.41 -4.17 -4.52
CA GLU A 118 -22.39 -3.24 -3.96
C GLU A 118 -22.55 -3.44 -2.44
N TYR A 119 -22.57 -4.71 -1.98
CA TYR A 119 -22.61 -5.02 -0.56
C TYR A 119 -21.36 -4.51 0.15
N ASN A 120 -20.18 -4.78 -0.41
CA ASN A 120 -18.90 -4.39 0.16
C ASN A 120 -18.73 -2.86 0.18
N LEU A 121 -19.20 -2.16 -0.87
CA LEU A 121 -19.20 -0.70 -0.89
C LEU A 121 -20.10 -0.12 0.21
N ALA A 122 -21.33 -0.66 0.39
CA ALA A 122 -22.24 -0.22 1.43
C ALA A 122 -21.71 -0.55 2.84
N LEU A 123 -21.08 -1.72 3.04
CA LEU A 123 -20.48 -2.11 4.32
C LEU A 123 -19.30 -1.20 4.68
N GLY A 124 -18.43 -0.89 3.71
CA GLY A 124 -17.31 0.03 3.92
C GLY A 124 -17.78 1.44 4.29
N GLU A 125 -18.81 1.97 3.62
CA GLU A 125 -19.41 3.27 3.96
C GLU A 125 -20.01 3.26 5.38
N THR A 126 -20.71 2.18 5.77
CA THR A 126 -21.30 2.08 7.11
C THR A 126 -20.23 2.03 8.19
N ARG A 127 -19.10 1.34 7.96
CA ARG A 127 -17.93 1.31 8.87
C ARG A 127 -17.30 2.69 9.01
N ALA A 128 -17.05 3.38 7.89
CA ALA A 128 -16.54 4.75 7.91
C ALA A 128 -17.48 5.70 8.66
N GLY A 129 -18.79 5.55 8.46
CA GLY A 129 -19.83 6.30 9.18
C GLY A 129 -19.82 6.03 10.69
N ALA A 130 -19.56 4.79 11.12
CA ALA A 130 -19.45 4.45 12.55
C ALA A 130 -18.25 5.15 13.20
N VAL A 131 -17.07 5.15 12.53
CA VAL A 131 -15.87 5.86 13.01
C VAL A 131 -16.12 7.38 13.04
N ARG A 132 -16.73 7.95 11.98
CA ARG A 132 -17.12 9.37 11.95
C ARG A 132 -18.00 9.75 13.14
N LYS A 133 -18.99 8.92 13.44
CA LYS A 133 -19.88 9.15 14.60
C LYS A 133 -19.10 9.12 15.91
N ALA A 134 -18.17 8.20 16.09
CA ALA A 134 -17.31 8.13 17.26
C ALA A 134 -16.46 9.39 17.42
N MET A 135 -15.83 9.89 16.36
CA MET A 135 -15.06 11.14 16.37
C MET A 135 -15.94 12.38 16.64
N ALA A 136 -17.17 12.39 16.10
CA ALA A 136 -18.12 13.48 16.39
C ALA A 136 -18.49 13.54 17.88
N LEU A 137 -18.68 12.39 18.53
CA LEU A 137 -18.88 12.31 19.98
C LEU A 137 -17.67 12.81 20.78
N MET A 138 -16.47 12.73 20.22
CA MET A 138 -15.24 13.30 20.78
C MET A 138 -15.08 14.81 20.48
N GLY A 139 -16.07 15.43 19.81
CA GLY A 139 -16.12 16.88 19.57
C GLY A 139 -15.48 17.35 18.25
N ILE A 140 -15.28 16.45 17.29
CA ILE A 140 -14.82 16.83 15.94
C ILE A 140 -16.04 17.29 15.12
N ALA A 141 -15.95 18.48 14.54
CA ALA A 141 -17.00 19.02 13.68
C ALA A 141 -17.16 18.16 12.41
N GLU A 142 -18.40 17.89 12.00
CA GLU A 142 -18.68 17.06 10.82
C GLU A 142 -18.06 17.61 9.52
N SER A 143 -17.91 18.94 9.40
CA SER A 143 -17.25 19.59 8.27
C SER A 143 -15.75 19.26 8.15
N ARG A 144 -15.16 18.74 9.22
CA ARG A 144 -13.76 18.32 9.31
C ARG A 144 -13.57 16.82 8.97
N MET A 145 -14.64 16.11 8.70
CA MET A 145 -14.65 14.66 8.46
C MET A 145 -15.38 14.34 7.16
N LYS A 146 -14.75 13.53 6.31
CA LYS A 146 -15.36 12.94 5.10
C LYS A 146 -15.37 11.44 5.24
N THR A 147 -16.33 10.77 4.62
CA THR A 147 -16.34 9.32 4.44
C THR A 147 -16.14 8.98 2.97
N ALA A 148 -15.47 7.90 2.71
CA ALA A 148 -15.35 7.28 1.40
C ALA A 148 -15.30 5.77 1.58
N SER A 149 -15.99 5.02 0.75
CA SER A 149 -15.88 3.57 0.72
C SER A 149 -15.20 3.11 -0.55
N PHE A 150 -14.29 2.17 -0.40
CA PHE A 150 -13.64 1.46 -1.51
C PHE A 150 -14.13 0.01 -1.60
N GLY A 151 -15.00 -0.43 -0.67
CA GLY A 151 -15.40 -1.83 -0.63
C GLY A 151 -14.16 -2.73 -0.59
N GLU A 152 -14.07 -3.67 -1.51
CA GLU A 152 -12.94 -4.59 -1.66
C GLU A 152 -11.86 -4.11 -2.63
N GLU A 153 -12.04 -2.97 -3.30
CA GLU A 153 -11.16 -2.49 -4.39
C GLU A 153 -9.75 -2.07 -3.92
N LYS A 154 -9.56 -1.79 -2.61
CA LYS A 154 -8.25 -1.42 -2.06
C LYS A 154 -7.78 -2.43 -1.00
N PRO A 155 -7.48 -3.67 -1.38
CA PRO A 155 -6.99 -4.65 -0.44
C PRO A 155 -5.59 -4.24 0.06
N ARG A 156 -5.36 -4.41 1.38
CA ARG A 156 -4.03 -4.26 1.98
C ARG A 156 -3.17 -5.50 1.73
N LEU A 157 -3.81 -6.65 1.76
CA LEU A 157 -3.22 -7.96 1.45
C LEU A 157 -4.13 -8.72 0.49
N THR A 158 -3.54 -9.48 -0.43
CA THR A 158 -4.24 -10.12 -1.56
C THR A 158 -4.35 -11.65 -1.46
N CYS A 159 -3.95 -12.28 -0.33
CA CYS A 159 -4.19 -13.70 -0.13
C CYS A 159 -5.66 -13.97 0.22
N HIS A 160 -6.17 -15.17 -0.12
CA HIS A 160 -7.55 -15.56 0.04
C HIS A 160 -7.78 -16.37 1.32
N GLU A 161 -7.35 -15.81 2.46
CA GLU A 161 -7.47 -16.44 3.79
C GLU A 161 -7.69 -15.39 4.89
N GLU A 162 -8.10 -15.85 6.08
CA GLU A 162 -8.45 -14.95 7.19
C GLU A 162 -7.27 -14.07 7.64
N SER A 163 -6.04 -14.51 7.46
CA SER A 163 -4.83 -13.72 7.77
C SER A 163 -4.77 -12.43 6.94
N CYS A 164 -5.25 -12.45 5.67
CA CYS A 164 -5.35 -11.28 4.81
C CYS A 164 -6.70 -10.57 4.97
N TRP A 165 -7.80 -11.31 5.05
CA TRP A 165 -9.12 -10.72 5.14
C TRP A 165 -9.28 -9.82 6.37
N LYS A 166 -8.75 -10.21 7.52
CA LYS A 166 -8.78 -9.37 8.74
C LYS A 166 -8.06 -8.04 8.55
N GLU A 167 -6.97 -7.99 7.77
CA GLU A 167 -6.21 -6.77 7.45
C GLU A 167 -6.95 -5.88 6.44
N ASN A 168 -7.81 -6.48 5.61
CA ASN A 168 -8.59 -5.76 4.62
C ASN A 168 -9.84 -5.12 5.23
N ARG A 169 -10.47 -5.74 6.23
CA ARG A 169 -11.65 -5.21 6.93
C ARG A 169 -11.30 -4.06 7.85
N ARG A 170 -11.13 -2.85 7.31
CA ARG A 170 -10.65 -1.70 8.08
C ARG A 170 -11.26 -0.37 7.64
N VAL A 171 -11.11 0.62 8.49
CA VAL A 171 -11.27 2.04 8.15
C VAL A 171 -9.93 2.72 8.37
N ASP A 172 -9.40 3.34 7.34
CA ASP A 172 -8.15 4.11 7.38
C ASP A 172 -8.45 5.60 7.61
N PHE A 173 -7.59 6.30 8.36
CA PHE A 173 -7.63 7.75 8.53
C PHE A 173 -6.66 8.40 7.54
N ASN A 174 -7.19 9.17 6.59
CA ASN A 174 -6.41 9.90 5.59
C ASN A 174 -6.53 11.41 5.82
N HIS A 175 -5.44 12.04 6.27
CA HIS A 175 -5.36 13.47 6.58
C HIS A 175 -4.91 14.28 5.36
N LEU A 176 -5.63 15.35 5.01
CA LEU A 176 -5.40 16.13 3.80
C LEU A 176 -4.41 17.29 3.94
N SER A 177 -3.98 17.62 5.15
CA SER A 177 -3.20 18.84 5.41
C SER A 177 -1.89 18.63 6.18
N VAL A 178 -1.33 17.43 6.12
CA VAL A 178 0.00 17.17 6.71
C VAL A 178 1.08 17.46 5.68
N HIS A 179 1.43 18.75 5.53
CA HIS A 179 2.65 19.20 4.82
C HIS A 179 3.41 20.18 5.71
#